data_1c5d35820be8a45f83cde5bafa06f867
#
_entry.id   1c5d35820be8a45f83cde5bafa06f867
#
_cell.length_a   1.000
_cell.length_b   1.000
_cell.length_c   1.000
_cell.angle_alpha   90.00
_cell.angle_beta   90.00
_cell.angle_gamma   90.00
#
_symmetry.space_group_name_H-M   'P 1'
#
loop_
_entity.id
_entity.type
_entity.pdbx_description
1 polymer ?
#
loop_
_entity_poly.entity_id
_entity_poly.type
_entity_poly.pdbx_seq_one_letter_code
_entity_poly.pdbx_strand_id
1 'polypeptide(L)'
;MIYTPLTNKAMIIAYNAHHGQTDYNGIPYIYHPLHLAEQMDDEISCCAALLHDVAEDTEITLEQLAKEFPKKVIDALVLLTHQKDEDYFEYVRKIKANPIALKVKLADLNHNADQSRCVGSDLSQEQLAYWKAKYSKAREILEEKQKEME
;
A
#
# COMPACT_ATOMS: atom_id res chain seq x y z
N MET A 1 -5.55 10.34 -11.17
CA MET A 1 -4.44 10.86 -10.32
C MET A 1 -4.67 12.31 -9.95
N ILE A 2 -4.47 12.66 -8.71
CA ILE A 2 -4.52 14.04 -8.24
C ILE A 2 -3.12 14.64 -8.35
N TYR A 3 -2.97 15.72 -9.12
CA TYR A 3 -1.68 16.38 -9.31
C TYR A 3 -1.64 17.69 -8.54
N THR A 4 -0.81 17.75 -7.51
CA THR A 4 -0.53 18.94 -6.71
C THR A 4 0.98 18.98 -6.43
N PRO A 5 1.52 20.10 -5.93
CA PRO A 5 2.93 20.12 -5.53
C PRO A 5 3.24 18.99 -4.52
N LEU A 6 2.32 18.67 -3.62
CA LEU A 6 2.53 17.64 -2.62
C LEU A 6 2.53 16.23 -3.22
N THR A 7 1.58 15.91 -4.09
CA THR A 7 1.55 14.59 -4.76
C THR A 7 2.72 14.43 -5.72
N ASN A 8 3.14 15.51 -6.40
CA ASN A 8 4.32 15.47 -7.24
C ASN A 8 5.58 15.13 -6.44
N LYS A 9 5.71 15.74 -5.25
CA LYS A 9 6.82 15.43 -4.33
C LYS A 9 6.77 13.96 -3.91
N ALA A 10 5.60 13.46 -3.53
CA ALA A 10 5.42 12.06 -3.14
C ALA A 10 5.82 11.12 -4.29
N MET A 11 5.43 11.43 -5.52
CA MET A 11 5.77 10.62 -6.68
C MET A 11 7.28 10.57 -6.93
N ILE A 12 7.96 11.70 -6.84
CA ILE A 12 9.41 11.77 -7.03
C ILE A 12 10.12 10.95 -5.96
N ILE A 13 9.71 11.09 -4.69
CA ILE A 13 10.30 10.33 -3.58
C ILE A 13 10.07 8.83 -3.79
N ALA A 14 8.83 8.41 -4.11
CA ALA A 14 8.50 7.01 -4.31
C ALA A 14 9.30 6.42 -5.49
N TYR A 15 9.38 7.14 -6.60
CA TYR A 15 10.14 6.70 -7.77
C TYR A 15 11.61 6.46 -7.42
N ASN A 16 12.24 7.43 -6.76
CA ASN A 16 13.65 7.32 -6.41
C ASN A 16 13.90 6.24 -5.36
N ALA A 17 13.01 6.12 -4.36
CA ALA A 17 13.14 5.14 -3.29
C ALA A 17 13.02 3.70 -3.79
N HIS A 18 12.09 3.45 -4.71
CA HIS A 18 11.85 2.11 -5.27
C HIS A 18 12.68 1.82 -6.52
N HIS A 19 13.54 2.75 -6.93
CA HIS A 19 14.33 2.57 -8.15
C HIS A 19 15.17 1.29 -8.09
N GLY A 20 15.06 0.47 -9.13
CA GLY A 20 15.75 -0.81 -9.19
C GLY A 20 14.97 -1.98 -8.61
N GLN A 21 13.89 -1.73 -7.85
CA GLN A 21 13.02 -2.80 -7.36
C GLN A 21 12.05 -3.23 -8.45
N THR A 22 11.75 -4.53 -8.50
CA THR A 22 10.79 -5.09 -9.45
C THR A 22 9.81 -6.02 -8.72
N ASP A 23 8.67 -6.27 -9.35
CA ASP A 23 7.75 -7.31 -8.90
C ASP A 23 8.21 -8.69 -9.41
N TYR A 24 7.38 -9.72 -9.22
CA TYR A 24 7.69 -11.09 -9.61
C TYR A 24 7.81 -11.29 -11.11
N ASN A 25 7.31 -10.37 -11.92
CA ASN A 25 7.42 -10.44 -13.38
C ASN A 25 8.51 -9.51 -13.93
N GLY A 26 9.33 -8.92 -13.06
CA GLY A 26 10.38 -7.99 -13.46
C GLY A 26 9.87 -6.60 -13.83
N ILE A 27 8.62 -6.29 -13.55
CA ILE A 27 8.04 -4.96 -13.78
C ILE A 27 8.54 -4.00 -12.69
N PRO A 28 8.98 -2.78 -13.04
CA PRO A 28 9.42 -1.81 -12.03
C PRO A 28 8.37 -1.61 -10.94
N TYR A 29 8.81 -1.68 -9.68
CA TYR A 29 7.90 -1.67 -8.53
C TYR A 29 7.05 -0.41 -8.43
N ILE A 30 7.53 0.72 -8.94
CA ILE A 30 6.81 2.00 -8.91
C ILE A 30 5.40 1.91 -9.51
N TYR A 31 5.18 1.00 -10.46
CA TYR A 31 3.85 0.85 -11.07
C TYR A 31 2.78 0.42 -10.07
N HIS A 32 3.16 -0.29 -9.00
CA HIS A 32 2.20 -0.70 -7.97
C HIS A 32 1.70 0.50 -7.15
N PRO A 33 2.54 1.30 -6.47
CA PRO A 33 2.04 2.46 -5.75
C PRO A 33 1.37 3.49 -6.67
N LEU A 34 1.85 3.63 -7.91
CA LEU A 34 1.23 4.53 -8.89
C LEU A 34 -0.21 4.06 -9.22
N HIS A 35 -0.41 2.78 -9.43
CA HIS A 35 -1.73 2.21 -9.70
C HIS A 35 -2.72 2.52 -8.56
N LEU A 36 -2.27 2.40 -7.32
CA LEU A 36 -3.08 2.73 -6.16
C LEU A 36 -3.42 4.23 -6.12
N ALA A 37 -2.41 5.06 -6.37
CA ALA A 37 -2.58 6.51 -6.33
C ALA A 37 -3.57 7.01 -7.37
N GLU A 38 -3.60 6.37 -8.54
CA GLU A 38 -4.54 6.72 -9.61
C GLU A 38 -5.99 6.49 -9.21
N GLN A 39 -6.26 5.64 -8.24
CA GLN A 39 -7.60 5.34 -7.73
C GLN A 39 -8.05 6.28 -6.61
N MET A 40 -7.15 7.13 -6.11
CA MET A 40 -7.47 8.04 -5.01
C MET A 40 -8.10 9.32 -5.53
N ASP A 41 -9.03 9.87 -4.75
CA ASP A 41 -9.83 11.03 -5.14
C ASP A 41 -9.51 12.30 -4.34
N ASP A 42 -8.49 12.26 -3.48
CA ASP A 42 -8.02 13.43 -2.72
C ASP A 42 -6.50 13.42 -2.59
N GLU A 43 -5.96 14.59 -2.26
CA GLU A 43 -4.52 14.80 -2.16
C GLU A 43 -3.85 13.91 -1.11
N ILE A 44 -4.46 13.82 0.07
CA ILE A 44 -3.85 13.10 1.21
C ILE A 44 -3.79 11.60 0.93
N SER A 45 -4.88 10.99 0.47
CA SER A 45 -4.88 9.56 0.17
C SER A 45 -4.00 9.23 -1.04
N CYS A 46 -3.90 10.15 -2.01
CA CYS A 46 -2.98 9.99 -3.14
C CYS A 46 -1.53 9.93 -2.65
N CYS A 47 -1.12 10.85 -1.77
CA CYS A 47 0.22 10.83 -1.18
C CYS A 47 0.45 9.55 -0.37
N ALA A 48 -0.52 9.14 0.44
CA ALA A 48 -0.40 7.92 1.25
C ALA A 48 -0.23 6.68 0.36
N ALA A 49 -0.98 6.60 -0.75
CA ALA A 49 -0.86 5.51 -1.70
C ALA A 49 0.53 5.44 -2.34
N LEU A 50 1.05 6.60 -2.79
CA LEU A 50 2.37 6.68 -3.40
C LEU A 50 3.48 6.27 -2.44
N LEU A 51 3.32 6.57 -1.15
CA LEU A 51 4.36 6.38 -0.14
C LEU A 51 4.16 5.13 0.72
N HIS A 52 3.08 4.35 0.50
CA HIS A 52 2.67 3.31 1.45
C HIS A 52 3.73 2.23 1.72
N ASP A 53 4.59 1.91 0.76
CA ASP A 53 5.65 0.92 0.92
C ASP A 53 7.05 1.52 1.06
N VAL A 54 7.17 2.84 1.05
CA VAL A 54 8.50 3.50 1.08
C VAL A 54 9.22 3.20 2.39
N ALA A 55 8.55 3.39 3.53
CA ALA A 55 9.19 3.17 4.83
C ALA A 55 9.48 1.69 5.12
N GLU A 56 8.65 0.79 4.60
CA GLU A 56 8.80 -0.65 4.84
C GLU A 56 9.89 -1.27 3.95
N ASP A 57 9.94 -0.88 2.69
CA ASP A 57 10.74 -1.56 1.67
C ASP A 57 11.94 -0.76 1.16
N THR A 58 12.21 0.42 1.71
CA THR A 58 13.35 1.25 1.31
C THR A 58 14.08 1.81 2.53
N GLU A 59 15.16 2.54 2.29
CA GLU A 59 15.95 3.16 3.37
C GLU A 59 15.33 4.44 3.92
N ILE A 60 14.31 4.99 3.27
CA ILE A 60 13.64 6.22 3.71
C ILE A 60 12.76 5.91 4.92
N THR A 61 12.93 6.69 5.99
CA THR A 61 12.20 6.47 7.24
C THR A 61 10.94 7.34 7.34
N LEU A 62 10.03 6.93 8.21
CA LEU A 62 8.84 7.74 8.52
C LEU A 62 9.23 9.10 9.10
N GLU A 63 10.32 9.17 9.87
CA GLU A 63 10.82 10.44 10.41
C GLU A 63 11.24 11.40 9.31
N GLN A 64 11.90 10.89 8.28
CA GLN A 64 12.28 11.70 7.12
C GLN A 64 11.06 12.19 6.36
N LEU A 65 10.06 11.32 6.16
CA LEU A 65 8.81 11.69 5.48
C LEU A 65 8.00 12.70 6.29
N ALA A 66 8.05 12.62 7.63
CA ALA A 66 7.32 13.55 8.50
C ALA A 66 7.79 15.00 8.34
N LYS A 67 9.02 15.22 7.88
CA LYS A 67 9.54 16.56 7.61
C LYS A 67 8.98 17.15 6.32
N GLU A 68 8.46 16.31 5.44
CA GLU A 68 8.05 16.67 4.09
C GLU A 68 6.54 16.64 3.85
N PHE A 69 5.78 15.93 4.70
CA PHE A 69 4.36 15.67 4.49
C PHE A 69 3.52 16.01 5.73
N PRO A 70 2.24 16.38 5.52
CA PRO A 70 1.34 16.68 6.64
C PRO A 70 1.12 15.47 7.54
N LYS A 71 0.73 15.75 8.79
CA LYS A 71 0.47 14.74 9.81
C LYS A 71 -0.52 13.66 9.34
N LYS A 72 -1.56 14.05 8.59
CA LYS A 72 -2.57 13.09 8.09
C LYS A 72 -1.97 12.03 7.18
N VAL A 73 -0.98 12.40 6.36
CA VAL A 73 -0.26 11.43 5.52
C VAL A 73 0.56 10.50 6.41
N ILE A 74 1.31 11.07 7.35
CA ILE A 74 2.20 10.29 8.22
C ILE A 74 1.41 9.34 9.12
N ASP A 75 0.30 9.77 9.69
CA ASP A 75 -0.54 8.91 10.53
C ASP A 75 -1.03 7.69 9.76
N ALA A 76 -1.42 7.87 8.49
CA ALA A 76 -1.81 6.74 7.64
C ALA A 76 -0.61 5.82 7.35
N LEU A 77 0.56 6.41 7.05
CA LEU A 77 1.76 5.62 6.73
C LEU A 77 2.25 4.80 7.92
N VAL A 78 2.13 5.32 9.14
CA VAL A 78 2.49 4.57 10.36
C VAL A 78 1.68 3.27 10.43
N LEU A 79 0.37 3.34 10.16
CA LEU A 79 -0.50 2.16 10.18
C LEU A 79 -0.26 1.24 8.99
N LEU A 80 0.14 1.79 7.85
CA LEU A 80 0.39 1.02 6.64
C LEU A 80 1.76 0.32 6.63
N THR A 81 2.65 0.68 7.56
CA THR A 81 3.98 0.08 7.66
C THR A 81 3.94 -1.13 8.61
N HIS A 82 4.04 -2.33 8.05
CA HIS A 82 4.03 -3.58 8.81
C HIS A 82 5.36 -3.75 9.53
N GLN A 83 5.31 -3.99 10.85
CA GLN A 83 6.51 -4.24 11.65
C GLN A 83 6.96 -5.70 11.48
N LYS A 84 8.26 -5.95 11.58
CA LYS A 84 8.87 -7.24 11.30
C LYS A 84 8.27 -8.40 12.11
N ASP A 85 8.01 -8.17 13.40
CA ASP A 85 7.53 -9.23 14.31
C ASP A 85 6.01 -9.14 14.57
N GLU A 86 5.32 -8.27 13.86
CA GLU A 86 3.89 -8.07 14.03
C GLU A 86 3.09 -9.10 13.22
N ASP A 87 2.08 -9.71 13.86
CA ASP A 87 1.15 -10.59 13.15
C ASP A 87 0.44 -9.82 12.03
N TYR A 88 0.41 -10.40 10.83
CA TYR A 88 -0.13 -9.73 9.66
C TYR A 88 -1.59 -9.31 9.84
N PHE A 89 -2.44 -10.19 10.40
CA PHE A 89 -3.85 -9.89 10.56
C PHE A 89 -4.12 -8.89 11.68
N GLU A 90 -3.28 -8.85 12.71
CA GLU A 90 -3.34 -7.80 13.73
C GLU A 90 -2.96 -6.44 13.12
N TYR A 91 -1.94 -6.41 12.30
CA TYR A 91 -1.56 -5.23 11.52
C TYR A 91 -2.75 -4.74 10.67
N VAL A 92 -3.42 -5.64 9.96
CA VAL A 92 -4.58 -5.30 9.13
C VAL A 92 -5.73 -4.74 10.00
N ARG A 93 -5.98 -5.32 11.16
CA ARG A 93 -7.03 -4.83 12.07
C ARG A 93 -6.81 -3.40 12.52
N LYS A 94 -5.56 -3.03 12.81
CA LYS A 94 -5.20 -1.67 13.21
C LYS A 94 -5.49 -0.63 12.13
N ILE A 95 -5.37 -1.02 10.88
CA ILE A 95 -5.59 -0.13 9.73
C ILE A 95 -7.03 0.41 9.71
N LYS A 96 -7.99 -0.35 10.21
CA LYS A 96 -9.40 0.05 10.26
C LYS A 96 -9.66 1.35 11.01
N ALA A 97 -8.76 1.72 11.93
CA ALA A 97 -8.92 2.93 12.74
C ALA A 97 -8.71 4.23 11.96
N ASN A 98 -8.15 4.14 10.75
CA ASN A 98 -7.81 5.32 9.95
C ASN A 98 -8.41 5.19 8.55
N PRO A 99 -9.37 6.07 8.17
CA PRO A 99 -10.05 5.97 6.88
C PRO A 99 -9.11 6.06 5.67
N ILE A 100 -8.05 6.85 5.77
CA ILE A 100 -7.07 7.01 4.70
C ILE A 100 -6.28 5.70 4.52
N ALA A 101 -5.76 5.16 5.62
CA ALA A 101 -5.03 3.89 5.60
C ALA A 101 -5.92 2.74 5.10
N LEU A 102 -7.17 2.71 5.54
CA LEU A 102 -8.15 1.71 5.11
C LEU A 102 -8.35 1.74 3.59
N LYS A 103 -8.55 2.93 3.04
CA LYS A 103 -8.77 3.12 1.60
C LYS A 103 -7.56 2.67 0.78
N VAL A 104 -6.36 3.05 1.22
CA VAL A 104 -5.12 2.65 0.55
C VAL A 104 -4.92 1.15 0.64
N LYS A 105 -5.14 0.55 1.82
CA LYS A 105 -4.95 -0.89 2.01
C LYS A 105 -5.93 -1.72 1.18
N LEU A 106 -7.17 -1.29 1.04
CA LEU A 106 -8.13 -1.99 0.17
C LEU A 106 -7.66 -1.99 -1.28
N ALA A 107 -7.16 -0.85 -1.78
CA ALA A 107 -6.61 -0.76 -3.13
C ALA A 107 -5.36 -1.65 -3.28
N ASP A 108 -4.50 -1.67 -2.26
CA ASP A 108 -3.31 -2.50 -2.22
C ASP A 108 -3.67 -3.99 -2.31
N LEU A 109 -4.61 -4.44 -1.49
CA LEU A 109 -5.06 -5.83 -1.50
C LEU A 109 -5.68 -6.22 -2.84
N ASN A 110 -6.48 -5.34 -3.43
CA ASN A 110 -7.10 -5.62 -4.72
C ASN A 110 -6.07 -5.77 -5.83
N HIS A 111 -5.03 -4.93 -5.83
CA HIS A 111 -3.97 -5.02 -6.83
C HIS A 111 -3.12 -6.27 -6.62
N ASN A 112 -2.76 -6.57 -5.38
CA ASN A 112 -1.97 -7.76 -5.05
C ASN A 112 -2.75 -9.05 -5.27
N ALA A 113 -4.07 -9.04 -5.16
CA ALA A 113 -4.92 -10.21 -5.40
C ALA A 113 -5.18 -10.45 -6.89
N ASP A 114 -4.83 -9.51 -7.76
CA ASP A 114 -5.02 -9.64 -9.19
C ASP A 114 -3.97 -10.59 -9.77
N GLN A 115 -4.34 -11.87 -9.89
CA GLN A 115 -3.43 -12.93 -10.34
C GLN A 115 -3.09 -12.85 -11.82
N SER A 116 -3.82 -12.03 -12.60
CA SER A 116 -3.46 -11.79 -14.00
C SER A 116 -2.08 -11.11 -14.10
N ARG A 117 -1.65 -10.42 -13.05
CA ARG A 117 -0.31 -9.82 -12.97
C ARG A 117 0.80 -10.85 -12.85
N CYS A 118 0.46 -12.08 -12.52
CA CYS A 118 1.43 -13.17 -12.37
C CYS A 118 1.61 -14.01 -13.65
N VAL A 119 0.99 -13.59 -14.75
CA VAL A 119 1.13 -14.29 -16.04
C VAL A 119 2.60 -14.28 -16.45
N GLY A 120 3.10 -15.49 -16.75
CA GLY A 120 4.50 -15.67 -17.13
C GLY A 120 5.50 -15.76 -15.98
N SER A 121 5.04 -15.65 -14.73
CA SER A 121 5.91 -15.82 -13.55
C SER A 121 6.16 -17.30 -13.28
N ASP A 122 7.22 -17.57 -12.51
CA ASP A 122 7.58 -18.94 -12.08
C ASP A 122 6.86 -19.36 -10.79
N LEU A 123 5.85 -18.62 -10.38
CA LEU A 123 5.12 -18.89 -9.13
C LEU A 123 4.29 -20.17 -9.24
N SER A 124 4.32 -20.98 -8.18
CA SER A 124 3.56 -22.23 -8.12
C SER A 124 2.08 -21.96 -7.87
N GLN A 125 1.23 -22.93 -8.20
CA GLN A 125 -0.19 -22.87 -7.90
C GLN A 125 -0.44 -22.78 -6.39
N GLU A 126 0.40 -23.44 -5.59
CA GLU A 126 0.31 -23.40 -4.12
C GLU A 126 0.59 -21.98 -3.60
N GLN A 127 1.60 -21.31 -4.16
CA GLN A 127 1.96 -19.94 -3.78
C GLN A 127 0.83 -18.97 -4.13
N LEU A 128 0.26 -19.10 -5.32
CA LEU A 128 -0.85 -18.26 -5.77
C LEU A 128 -2.11 -18.48 -4.90
N ALA A 129 -2.41 -19.73 -4.54
CA ALA A 129 -3.54 -20.06 -3.67
C ALA A 129 -3.34 -19.50 -2.25
N TYR A 130 -2.13 -19.57 -1.73
CA TYR A 130 -1.78 -19.02 -0.42
C TYR A 130 -2.00 -17.50 -0.38
N TRP A 131 -1.52 -16.79 -1.40
CA TRP A 131 -1.70 -15.35 -1.48
C TRP A 131 -3.16 -14.96 -1.63
N LYS A 132 -3.91 -15.69 -2.45
CA LYS A 132 -5.34 -15.46 -2.62
C LYS A 132 -6.08 -15.57 -1.31
N ALA A 133 -5.82 -16.62 -0.53
CA ALA A 133 -6.45 -16.83 0.79
C ALA A 133 -6.07 -15.73 1.77
N LYS A 134 -4.79 -15.35 1.81
CA LYS A 134 -4.27 -14.32 2.70
C LYS A 134 -4.93 -12.95 2.41
N TYR A 135 -4.97 -12.55 1.15
CA TYR A 135 -5.53 -11.26 0.76
C TYR A 135 -7.04 -11.21 0.92
N SER A 136 -7.73 -12.33 0.65
CA SER A 136 -9.18 -12.43 0.88
C SER A 136 -9.53 -12.27 2.35
N LYS A 137 -8.77 -12.92 3.25
CA LYS A 137 -9.00 -12.80 4.69
C LYS A 137 -8.72 -11.38 5.19
N ALA A 138 -7.65 -10.75 4.72
CA ALA A 138 -7.33 -9.38 5.08
C ALA A 138 -8.45 -8.44 4.64
N ARG A 139 -8.97 -8.62 3.43
CA ARG A 139 -10.07 -7.81 2.91
C ARG A 139 -11.34 -7.98 3.73
N GLU A 140 -11.68 -9.22 4.11
CA GLU A 140 -12.83 -9.50 4.98
C GLU A 140 -12.72 -8.76 6.32
N ILE A 141 -11.54 -8.77 6.93
CA ILE A 141 -11.29 -8.06 8.18
C ILE A 141 -11.59 -6.57 8.03
N LEU A 142 -11.12 -5.95 6.94
CA LEU A 142 -11.34 -4.52 6.70
C LEU A 142 -12.81 -4.20 6.41
N GLU A 143 -13.49 -5.02 5.62
CA GLU A 143 -14.89 -4.81 5.25
C GLU A 143 -15.85 -5.09 6.40
N GLU A 144 -15.56 -6.07 7.24
CA GLU A 144 -16.39 -6.42 8.39
C GLU A 144 -16.60 -5.24 9.35
N LYS A 145 -15.54 -4.48 9.63
CA LYS A 145 -15.65 -3.29 10.48
C LYS A 145 -16.55 -2.22 9.87
N GLN A 146 -16.50 -2.06 8.54
CA GLN A 146 -17.38 -1.11 7.86
C GLN A 146 -18.84 -1.49 8.05
N LYS A 147 -19.18 -2.78 7.95
CA LYS A 147 -20.53 -3.28 8.16
C LYS A 147 -21.01 -3.06 9.60
N GLU A 148 -20.15 -3.27 10.58
CA GLU A 148 -20.45 -3.04 11.99
C GLU A 148 -20.76 -1.58 12.30
N MET A 149 -20.18 -0.66 11.55
CA MET A 149 -20.37 0.78 11.74
C MET A 149 -21.62 1.31 11.02
N GLU A 150 -22.16 0.55 10.11
CA GLU A 150 -23.40 0.88 9.41
C GLU A 150 -24.63 0.49 10.25
#